data_596960a90c575fa68f7b76ca3dfb8002
#
_entry.id   596960a90c575fa68f7b76ca3dfb8002
#
_cell.length_a   1.000
_cell.length_b   1.000
_cell.length_c   1.000
_cell.angle_alpha   90.00
_cell.angle_beta   90.00
_cell.angle_gamma   90.00
#
_symmetry.space_group_name_H-M   'P 1'
#
loop_
_entity.id
_entity.type
_entity.pdbx_description
1 polymer ?
#
loop_
_entity_poly.entity_id
_entity_poly.type
_entity_poly.pdbx_seq_one_letter_code
_entity_poly.pdbx_strand_id
1 'polypeptide(L)'
;MIEISKLNKVFELGERRIHALNDINLFIPKGKVFGVIGASGAGKSTLIRMVNLLERPTSGTVKVGGVNLTALSNRDLTQARRQIGMIFQHFNLLSSRSVFDNIALPLELSGASSDAIETRVTELLDLVGLADKRHVYPASLSGGQKQRVAIARALAPSPDVLLCDEATSALDPATTQSILSLLQTINEKLNLTILLITHEMDVVKRICHDVAIIGDGELVESGPVGDIFAHPKSDLAKQFIRSTLDLSVPYDYAQRLKETYFDGSYPLVRLEFTGATVDDPLISQISRLFDIDISILSSDIDYAGGVKFGLLLAEIMGPKKAVEDAIHYLNQHHVNTEVLGYVD
;
A
#
# COMPACT_ATOMS: atom_id res chain seq x y z
N MET A 1 -3.91 -16.03 -9.16
CA MET A 1 -5.20 -15.45 -9.67
C MET A 1 -4.94 -14.45 -10.79
N ILE A 2 -4.04 -13.49 -10.61
CA ILE A 2 -3.57 -12.59 -11.66
C ILE A 2 -2.11 -12.95 -11.96
N GLU A 3 -1.80 -13.18 -13.25
CA GLU A 3 -0.43 -13.46 -13.71
C GLU A 3 -0.05 -12.42 -14.76
N ILE A 4 1.04 -11.73 -14.51
CA ILE A 4 1.64 -10.72 -15.38
C ILE A 4 3.01 -11.25 -15.79
N SER A 5 3.29 -11.34 -17.07
CA SER A 5 4.55 -11.89 -17.56
C SER A 5 5.14 -11.01 -18.65
N LYS A 6 6.38 -10.57 -18.41
CA LYS A 6 7.21 -9.75 -19.32
C LYS A 6 6.44 -8.54 -19.86
N LEU A 7 5.66 -7.87 -18.97
CA LEU A 7 4.77 -6.80 -19.36
C LEU A 7 5.54 -5.52 -19.59
N ASN A 8 5.41 -4.98 -20.78
CA ASN A 8 6.05 -3.74 -21.20
C ASN A 8 5.01 -2.73 -21.68
N LYS A 9 5.21 -1.46 -21.36
CA LYS A 9 4.43 -0.36 -21.92
C LYS A 9 5.30 0.81 -22.29
N VAL A 10 5.24 1.17 -23.58
CA VAL A 10 5.86 2.37 -24.12
C VAL A 10 4.76 3.27 -24.67
N PHE A 11 4.75 4.52 -24.26
CA PHE A 11 3.92 5.56 -24.85
C PHE A 11 4.75 6.35 -25.86
N GLU A 12 4.18 6.56 -27.04
CA GLU A 12 4.78 7.40 -28.09
C GLU A 12 4.06 8.76 -28.07
N LEU A 13 4.79 9.81 -27.72
CA LEU A 13 4.31 11.20 -27.67
C LEU A 13 5.12 12.04 -28.67
N GLY A 14 4.71 12.02 -29.94
CA GLY A 14 5.49 12.60 -31.03
C GLY A 14 6.81 11.88 -31.16
N GLU A 15 7.94 12.61 -31.07
CA GLU A 15 9.29 12.02 -31.14
C GLU A 15 9.78 11.41 -29.82
N ARG A 16 9.06 11.61 -28.73
CA ARG A 16 9.45 11.09 -27.40
C ARG A 16 8.84 9.72 -27.14
N ARG A 17 9.67 8.80 -26.63
CA ARG A 17 9.25 7.49 -26.14
C ARG A 17 9.36 7.48 -24.62
N ILE A 18 8.27 7.16 -23.94
CA ILE A 18 8.20 7.04 -22.48
C ILE A 18 7.98 5.57 -22.15
N HIS A 19 8.98 4.93 -21.54
CA HIS A 19 8.87 3.58 -21.00
C HIS A 19 8.18 3.66 -19.66
N ALA A 20 6.87 3.42 -19.64
CA ALA A 20 6.06 3.49 -18.43
C ALA A 20 6.14 2.21 -17.60
N LEU A 21 6.37 1.06 -18.25
CA LEU A 21 6.63 -0.23 -17.59
C LEU A 21 7.65 -1.02 -18.41
N ASN A 22 8.58 -1.68 -17.71
CA ASN A 22 9.66 -2.45 -18.30
C ASN A 22 9.74 -3.83 -17.62
N ASP A 23 9.53 -4.89 -18.39
CA ASP A 23 9.64 -6.31 -18.01
C ASP A 23 8.98 -6.68 -16.67
N ILE A 24 7.78 -6.16 -16.40
CA ILE A 24 7.06 -6.49 -15.17
C ILE A 24 6.63 -7.95 -15.16
N ASN A 25 7.06 -8.67 -14.14
CA ASN A 25 6.69 -10.05 -13.86
C ASN A 25 6.08 -10.10 -12.46
N LEU A 26 4.77 -10.42 -12.33
CA LEU A 26 4.06 -10.37 -11.06
C LEU A 26 2.99 -11.46 -10.99
N PHE A 27 2.89 -12.13 -9.84
CA PHE A 27 1.85 -13.09 -9.53
C PHE A 27 1.07 -12.67 -8.29
N ILE A 28 -0.26 -12.62 -8.41
CA ILE A 28 -1.16 -12.27 -7.31
C ILE A 28 -2.03 -13.50 -6.99
N PRO A 29 -1.89 -14.08 -5.79
CA PRO A 29 -2.67 -15.25 -5.37
C PRO A 29 -4.17 -14.94 -5.27
N LYS A 30 -5.00 -15.98 -5.36
CA LYS A 30 -6.46 -15.87 -5.16
C LYS A 30 -6.79 -15.52 -3.70
N GLY A 31 -7.79 -14.66 -3.51
CA GLY A 31 -8.32 -14.29 -2.19
C GLY A 31 -7.40 -13.39 -1.36
N LYS A 32 -6.30 -12.92 -1.92
CA LYS A 32 -5.37 -12.00 -1.24
C LYS A 32 -5.65 -10.54 -1.59
N VAL A 33 -5.34 -9.66 -0.64
CA VAL A 33 -5.18 -8.23 -0.89
C VAL A 33 -3.72 -7.99 -1.21
N PHE A 34 -3.43 -7.53 -2.40
CA PHE A 34 -2.09 -7.27 -2.92
C PHE A 34 -1.91 -5.78 -3.18
N GLY A 35 -0.91 -5.18 -2.56
CA GLY A 35 -0.56 -3.77 -2.75
C GLY A 35 0.50 -3.57 -3.84
N VAL A 36 0.37 -2.49 -4.60
CA VAL A 36 1.46 -1.99 -5.46
C VAL A 36 1.75 -0.56 -5.06
N ILE A 37 2.98 -0.33 -4.64
CA ILE A 37 3.46 0.99 -4.19
C ILE A 37 4.58 1.51 -5.08
N GLY A 38 4.80 2.81 -5.03
CA GLY A 38 5.85 3.49 -5.78
C GLY A 38 5.62 5.00 -5.79
N ALA A 39 6.61 5.76 -6.17
CA ALA A 39 6.49 7.21 -6.32
C ALA A 39 5.44 7.60 -7.37
N SER A 40 5.01 8.87 -7.37
CA SER A 40 4.17 9.39 -8.44
C SER A 40 4.90 9.24 -9.79
N GLY A 41 4.20 8.76 -10.81
CA GLY A 41 4.80 8.51 -12.14
C GLY A 41 5.54 7.17 -12.28
N ALA A 42 5.70 6.35 -11.24
CA ALA A 42 6.40 5.06 -11.30
C ALA A 42 5.73 3.99 -12.19
N GLY A 43 4.56 4.25 -12.78
CA GLY A 43 3.87 3.30 -13.68
C GLY A 43 2.69 2.55 -13.05
N LYS A 44 2.38 2.76 -11.77
CA LYS A 44 1.34 2.03 -11.02
C LYS A 44 -0.04 2.06 -11.69
N SER A 45 -0.57 3.25 -12.00
CA SER A 45 -1.88 3.38 -12.66
C SER A 45 -1.87 2.82 -14.08
N THR A 46 -0.72 2.84 -14.77
CA THR A 46 -0.55 2.14 -16.04
C THR A 46 -0.68 0.64 -15.84
N LEU A 47 0.00 0.07 -14.84
CA LEU A 47 -0.07 -1.35 -14.53
C LEU A 47 -1.50 -1.82 -14.28
N ILE A 48 -2.25 -1.16 -13.38
CA ILE A 48 -3.60 -1.60 -13.04
C ILE A 48 -4.57 -1.50 -14.23
N ARG A 49 -4.42 -0.46 -15.08
CA ARG A 49 -5.21 -0.31 -16.32
C ARG A 49 -4.89 -1.39 -17.34
N MET A 50 -3.68 -1.95 -17.30
CA MET A 50 -3.31 -3.08 -18.15
C MET A 50 -3.83 -4.41 -17.61
N VAL A 51 -4.04 -4.55 -16.30
CA VAL A 51 -4.62 -5.79 -15.72
C VAL A 51 -6.03 -6.05 -16.25
N ASN A 52 -6.84 -5.01 -16.50
CA ASN A 52 -8.16 -5.17 -17.15
C ASN A 52 -8.16 -4.74 -18.63
N LEU A 53 -6.97 -4.50 -19.21
CA LEU A 53 -6.77 -4.06 -20.60
C LEU A 53 -7.53 -2.77 -20.97
N LEU A 54 -7.81 -1.88 -20.04
CA LEU A 54 -8.19 -0.49 -20.38
C LEU A 54 -7.07 0.19 -21.14
N GLU A 55 -5.83 -0.20 -20.83
CA GLU A 55 -4.62 0.13 -21.59
C GLU A 55 -3.99 -1.16 -22.10
N ARG A 56 -3.71 -1.26 -23.39
CA ARG A 56 -3.06 -2.45 -23.95
C ARG A 56 -1.54 -2.37 -23.75
N PRO A 57 -0.88 -3.51 -23.38
CA PRO A 57 0.57 -3.58 -23.31
C PRO A 57 1.21 -3.42 -24.70
N THR A 58 2.43 -2.91 -24.74
CA THR A 58 3.27 -2.95 -25.95
C THR A 58 3.75 -4.38 -26.21
N SER A 59 4.07 -5.12 -25.14
CA SER A 59 4.39 -6.55 -25.19
C SER A 59 4.14 -7.21 -23.84
N GLY A 60 4.21 -8.54 -23.79
CA GLY A 60 3.92 -9.33 -22.60
C GLY A 60 2.47 -9.81 -22.52
N THR A 61 2.14 -10.47 -21.42
CA THR A 61 0.81 -11.09 -21.24
C THR A 61 0.23 -10.80 -19.87
N VAL A 62 -1.11 -10.69 -19.83
CA VAL A 62 -1.89 -10.58 -18.60
C VAL A 62 -2.93 -11.70 -18.60
N LYS A 63 -2.91 -12.53 -17.54
CA LYS A 63 -3.94 -13.53 -17.29
C LYS A 63 -4.69 -13.22 -15.99
N VAL A 64 -6.00 -13.39 -16.02
CA VAL A 64 -6.88 -13.27 -14.85
C VAL A 64 -7.75 -14.51 -14.78
N GLY A 65 -7.77 -15.19 -13.64
CA GLY A 65 -8.53 -16.43 -13.49
C GLY A 65 -8.13 -17.54 -14.48
N GLY A 66 -6.86 -17.56 -14.93
CA GLY A 66 -6.36 -18.49 -15.95
C GLY A 66 -6.64 -18.05 -17.41
N VAL A 67 -7.46 -17.00 -17.63
CA VAL A 67 -7.78 -16.50 -18.97
C VAL A 67 -6.75 -15.46 -19.40
N ASN A 68 -6.10 -15.68 -20.55
CA ASN A 68 -5.17 -14.70 -21.13
C ASN A 68 -5.94 -13.56 -21.80
N LEU A 69 -6.06 -12.44 -21.09
CA LEU A 69 -6.82 -11.28 -21.58
C LEU A 69 -6.20 -10.63 -22.82
N THR A 70 -4.86 -10.64 -22.91
CA THR A 70 -4.13 -10.00 -24.02
C THR A 70 -4.40 -10.67 -25.38
N ALA A 71 -4.84 -11.93 -25.37
CA ALA A 71 -5.17 -12.69 -26.57
C ALA A 71 -6.64 -12.63 -26.97
N LEU A 72 -7.51 -12.01 -26.15
CA LEU A 72 -8.95 -11.99 -26.40
C LEU A 72 -9.35 -10.97 -27.48
N SER A 73 -10.41 -11.31 -28.24
CA SER A 73 -11.13 -10.35 -29.07
C SER A 73 -11.80 -9.28 -28.19
N ASN A 74 -12.16 -8.13 -28.77
CA ASN A 74 -12.85 -7.07 -28.01
C ASN A 74 -14.19 -7.55 -27.41
N ARG A 75 -14.90 -8.45 -28.09
CA ARG A 75 -16.15 -9.04 -27.60
C ARG A 75 -15.91 -9.92 -26.37
N ASP A 76 -14.92 -10.83 -26.47
CA ASP A 76 -14.60 -11.75 -25.39
C ASP A 76 -13.98 -11.02 -24.20
N LEU A 77 -13.19 -9.97 -24.45
CA LEU A 77 -12.65 -9.10 -23.43
C LEU A 77 -13.75 -8.36 -22.65
N THR A 78 -14.81 -7.90 -23.34
CA THR A 78 -15.96 -7.30 -22.66
C THR A 78 -16.64 -8.30 -21.72
N GLN A 79 -16.74 -9.55 -22.13
CA GLN A 79 -17.29 -10.61 -21.27
C GLN A 79 -16.35 -10.91 -20.08
N ALA A 80 -15.04 -11.03 -20.32
CA ALA A 80 -14.05 -11.29 -19.26
C ALA A 80 -13.99 -10.18 -18.22
N ARG A 81 -14.15 -8.92 -18.63
CA ARG A 81 -14.18 -7.75 -17.72
C ARG A 81 -15.32 -7.77 -16.71
N ARG A 82 -16.40 -8.56 -16.92
CA ARG A 82 -17.46 -8.72 -15.91
C ARG A 82 -16.97 -9.39 -14.64
N GLN A 83 -15.88 -10.18 -14.75
CA GLN A 83 -15.22 -10.80 -13.59
C GLN A 83 -14.20 -9.90 -12.92
N ILE A 84 -14.05 -8.65 -13.37
CA ILE A 84 -13.06 -7.70 -12.87
C ILE A 84 -13.77 -6.40 -12.50
N GLY A 85 -13.98 -6.16 -11.21
CA GLY A 85 -14.46 -4.88 -10.71
C GLY A 85 -13.31 -3.86 -10.71
N MET A 86 -13.63 -2.58 -10.91
CA MET A 86 -12.63 -1.50 -10.81
C MET A 86 -13.19 -0.30 -10.06
N ILE A 87 -12.40 0.17 -9.10
CA ILE A 87 -12.60 1.40 -8.37
C ILE A 87 -11.54 2.39 -8.84
N PHE A 88 -11.98 3.55 -9.28
CA PHE A 88 -11.12 4.62 -9.82
C PHE A 88 -10.82 5.66 -8.74
N GLN A 89 -9.73 6.38 -8.89
CA GLN A 89 -9.31 7.46 -8.02
C GLN A 89 -10.40 8.55 -7.82
N HIS A 90 -11.13 8.88 -8.87
CA HIS A 90 -12.26 9.83 -8.86
C HIS A 90 -13.57 9.06 -9.00
N PHE A 91 -14.11 8.49 -7.98
CA PHE A 91 -15.38 7.75 -7.86
C PHE A 91 -16.11 7.39 -9.19
N ASN A 92 -16.06 8.25 -10.19
CA ASN A 92 -16.67 8.13 -11.54
C ASN A 92 -18.17 7.77 -11.48
N LEU A 93 -18.90 8.34 -10.50
CA LEU A 93 -20.34 8.17 -10.41
C LEU A 93 -21.06 9.01 -11.46
N LEU A 94 -22.13 8.45 -12.01
CA LEU A 94 -23.01 9.19 -12.91
C LEU A 94 -23.86 10.17 -12.10
N SER A 95 -23.64 11.47 -12.27
CA SER A 95 -24.31 12.53 -11.53
C SER A 95 -25.83 12.60 -11.77
N SER A 96 -26.27 12.14 -12.94
CA SER A 96 -27.67 12.09 -13.34
C SER A 96 -28.43 10.84 -12.86
N ARG A 97 -27.75 9.92 -12.17
CA ARG A 97 -28.31 8.68 -11.65
C ARG A 97 -28.27 8.68 -10.11
N SER A 98 -29.32 8.09 -9.49
CA SER A 98 -29.35 7.85 -8.05
C SER A 98 -28.24 6.88 -7.60
N VAL A 99 -28.08 6.69 -6.29
CA VAL A 99 -27.20 5.65 -5.73
C VAL A 99 -27.57 4.29 -6.24
N PHE A 100 -28.88 3.96 -6.16
CA PHE A 100 -29.40 2.68 -6.71
C PHE A 100 -29.02 2.49 -8.18
N ASP A 101 -29.31 3.48 -9.03
CA ASP A 101 -29.09 3.37 -10.47
C ASP A 101 -27.58 3.33 -10.83
N ASN A 102 -26.74 3.95 -10.03
CA ASN A 102 -25.28 3.81 -10.19
C ASN A 102 -24.81 2.38 -9.94
N ILE A 103 -25.34 1.72 -8.90
CA ILE A 103 -24.98 0.34 -8.53
C ILE A 103 -25.63 -0.64 -9.53
N ALA A 104 -26.85 -0.37 -9.98
CA ALA A 104 -27.59 -1.19 -10.94
C ALA A 104 -26.97 -1.22 -12.35
N LEU A 105 -26.27 -0.14 -12.74
CA LEU A 105 -25.76 0.03 -14.11
C LEU A 105 -25.01 -1.17 -14.69
N PRO A 106 -24.05 -1.81 -14.02
CA PRO A 106 -23.37 -2.99 -14.57
C PRO A 106 -24.30 -4.19 -14.80
N LEU A 107 -25.34 -4.32 -13.97
CA LEU A 107 -26.34 -5.37 -14.08
C LEU A 107 -27.31 -5.11 -15.25
N GLU A 108 -27.74 -3.85 -15.42
CA GLU A 108 -28.52 -3.41 -16.59
C GLU A 108 -27.79 -3.73 -17.89
N LEU A 109 -26.50 -3.36 -17.97
CA LEU A 109 -25.64 -3.61 -19.12
C LEU A 109 -25.39 -5.11 -19.38
N SER A 110 -25.54 -5.96 -18.36
CA SER A 110 -25.44 -7.40 -18.51
C SER A 110 -26.76 -8.07 -18.90
N GLY A 111 -27.89 -7.32 -18.92
CA GLY A 111 -29.21 -7.83 -19.25
C GLY A 111 -29.89 -8.57 -18.09
N ALA A 112 -29.55 -8.27 -16.85
CA ALA A 112 -30.19 -8.85 -15.66
C ALA A 112 -31.65 -8.42 -15.57
N SER A 113 -32.53 -9.28 -15.01
CA SER A 113 -33.92 -8.92 -14.75
C SER A 113 -34.07 -7.87 -13.65
N SER A 114 -35.16 -7.11 -13.67
CA SER A 114 -35.44 -6.09 -12.65
C SER A 114 -35.40 -6.64 -11.24
N ASP A 115 -35.97 -7.84 -11.01
CA ASP A 115 -36.02 -8.49 -9.70
C ASP A 115 -34.59 -8.88 -9.23
N ALA A 116 -33.74 -9.37 -10.13
CA ALA A 116 -32.36 -9.70 -9.83
C ALA A 116 -31.54 -8.44 -9.51
N ILE A 117 -31.77 -7.34 -10.24
CA ILE A 117 -31.14 -6.05 -9.98
C ILE A 117 -31.58 -5.51 -8.61
N GLU A 118 -32.88 -5.52 -8.32
CA GLU A 118 -33.46 -5.07 -7.06
C GLU A 118 -32.84 -5.80 -5.87
N THR A 119 -32.84 -7.14 -5.92
CA THR A 119 -32.25 -7.97 -4.87
C THR A 119 -30.77 -7.67 -4.68
N ARG A 120 -30.00 -7.70 -5.78
CA ARG A 120 -28.54 -7.54 -5.71
C ARG A 120 -28.13 -6.15 -5.23
N VAL A 121 -28.80 -5.10 -5.71
CA VAL A 121 -28.47 -3.73 -5.28
C VAL A 121 -28.84 -3.51 -3.81
N THR A 122 -29.93 -4.09 -3.33
CA THR A 122 -30.31 -4.02 -1.91
C THR A 122 -29.25 -4.68 -1.02
N GLU A 123 -28.79 -5.90 -1.36
CA GLU A 123 -27.70 -6.58 -0.64
C GLU A 123 -26.42 -5.74 -0.59
N LEU A 124 -26.07 -5.09 -1.70
CA LEU A 124 -24.87 -4.28 -1.78
C LEU A 124 -24.99 -2.96 -0.99
N LEU A 125 -26.17 -2.34 -0.99
CA LEU A 125 -26.45 -1.16 -0.17
C LEU A 125 -26.30 -1.45 1.32
N ASP A 126 -26.81 -2.62 1.76
CA ASP A 126 -26.65 -3.09 3.14
C ASP A 126 -25.15 -3.36 3.45
N LEU A 127 -24.44 -4.04 2.55
CA LEU A 127 -23.02 -4.35 2.70
C LEU A 127 -22.16 -3.09 2.89
N VAL A 128 -22.45 -2.04 2.12
CA VAL A 128 -21.69 -0.77 2.21
C VAL A 128 -22.27 0.23 3.20
N GLY A 129 -23.39 -0.11 3.89
CA GLY A 129 -24.04 0.72 4.90
C GLY A 129 -24.68 2.00 4.34
N LEU A 130 -25.36 1.89 3.19
CA LEU A 130 -26.02 3.00 2.50
C LEU A 130 -27.50 2.71 2.13
N ALA A 131 -28.17 1.80 2.84
CA ALA A 131 -29.57 1.44 2.57
C ALA A 131 -30.52 2.67 2.57
N ASP A 132 -30.29 3.61 3.49
CA ASP A 132 -31.06 4.86 3.65
C ASP A 132 -30.79 5.89 2.54
N LYS A 133 -29.73 5.69 1.73
CA LYS A 133 -29.31 6.61 0.66
C LYS A 133 -29.70 6.15 -0.75
N ARG A 134 -30.49 5.09 -0.87
CA ARG A 134 -30.86 4.43 -2.12
C ARG A 134 -31.28 5.40 -3.25
N HIS A 135 -32.10 6.40 -2.94
CA HIS A 135 -32.66 7.34 -3.91
C HIS A 135 -31.93 8.68 -3.95
N VAL A 136 -30.83 8.82 -3.19
CA VAL A 136 -30.03 10.05 -3.16
C VAL A 136 -29.12 10.10 -4.40
N TYR A 137 -28.85 11.31 -4.88
CA TYR A 137 -27.93 11.56 -6.00
C TYR A 137 -26.52 11.85 -5.52
N PRO A 138 -25.48 11.58 -6.33
CA PRO A 138 -24.08 11.78 -5.95
C PRO A 138 -23.73 13.16 -5.43
N ALA A 139 -24.39 14.21 -5.92
CA ALA A 139 -24.15 15.58 -5.48
C ALA A 139 -24.39 15.80 -3.97
N SER A 140 -25.31 15.01 -3.38
CA SER A 140 -25.68 15.11 -1.95
C SER A 140 -24.93 14.11 -1.05
N LEU A 141 -23.89 13.44 -1.56
CA LEU A 141 -23.10 12.46 -0.82
C LEU A 141 -21.74 13.04 -0.41
N SER A 142 -21.26 12.65 0.78
CA SER A 142 -19.88 12.88 1.19
C SER A 142 -18.89 12.08 0.33
N GLY A 143 -17.59 12.41 0.36
CA GLY A 143 -16.55 11.67 -0.35
C GLY A 143 -16.54 10.18 -0.01
N GLY A 144 -16.61 9.84 1.27
CA GLY A 144 -16.66 8.45 1.73
C GLY A 144 -17.92 7.71 1.30
N GLN A 145 -19.07 8.39 1.27
CA GLN A 145 -20.32 7.80 0.75
C GLN A 145 -20.21 7.55 -0.76
N LYS A 146 -19.65 8.49 -1.53
CA LYS A 146 -19.38 8.30 -2.96
C LYS A 146 -18.48 7.08 -3.20
N GLN A 147 -17.44 6.92 -2.38
CA GLN A 147 -16.54 5.78 -2.46
C GLN A 147 -17.25 4.46 -2.17
N ARG A 148 -18.11 4.41 -1.15
CA ARG A 148 -18.92 3.23 -0.85
C ARG A 148 -19.87 2.86 -1.99
N VAL A 149 -20.46 3.84 -2.68
CA VAL A 149 -21.26 3.60 -3.90
C VAL A 149 -20.39 3.06 -5.02
N ALA A 150 -19.18 3.59 -5.23
CA ALA A 150 -18.25 3.10 -6.25
C ALA A 150 -17.81 1.64 -5.97
N ILE A 151 -17.58 1.30 -4.70
CA ILE A 151 -17.30 -0.08 -4.26
C ILE A 151 -18.49 -0.98 -4.56
N ALA A 152 -19.70 -0.62 -4.15
CA ALA A 152 -20.91 -1.40 -4.40
C ALA A 152 -21.14 -1.62 -5.90
N ARG A 153 -20.98 -0.58 -6.73
CA ARG A 153 -21.07 -0.68 -8.18
C ARG A 153 -20.04 -1.65 -8.77
N ALA A 154 -18.79 -1.60 -8.29
CA ALA A 154 -17.73 -2.51 -8.76
C ALA A 154 -18.02 -3.97 -8.38
N LEU A 155 -18.72 -4.22 -7.27
CA LEU A 155 -19.11 -5.54 -6.79
C LEU A 155 -20.42 -6.07 -7.41
N ALA A 156 -21.19 -5.22 -8.08
CA ALA A 156 -22.52 -5.60 -8.61
C ALA A 156 -22.47 -6.84 -9.51
N PRO A 157 -21.50 -7.01 -10.44
CA PRO A 157 -21.40 -8.19 -11.30
C PRO A 157 -20.88 -9.44 -10.58
N SER A 158 -20.64 -9.41 -9.27
CA SER A 158 -19.98 -10.49 -8.51
C SER A 158 -18.60 -10.87 -9.07
N PRO A 159 -17.66 -9.94 -9.14
CA PRO A 159 -16.35 -10.19 -9.74
C PRO A 159 -15.47 -11.12 -8.87
N ASP A 160 -14.51 -11.80 -9.51
CA ASP A 160 -13.45 -12.55 -8.82
C ASP A 160 -12.27 -11.66 -8.39
N VAL A 161 -12.08 -10.52 -9.06
CA VAL A 161 -10.99 -9.57 -8.86
C VAL A 161 -11.55 -8.15 -8.71
N LEU A 162 -11.03 -7.42 -7.74
CA LEU A 162 -11.28 -5.99 -7.55
C LEU A 162 -9.97 -5.22 -7.72
N LEU A 163 -9.97 -4.29 -8.66
CA LEU A 163 -8.86 -3.38 -8.91
C LEU A 163 -9.15 -2.03 -8.25
N CYS A 164 -8.24 -1.51 -7.44
CA CYS A 164 -8.38 -0.25 -6.72
C CYS A 164 -7.25 0.72 -7.13
N ASP A 165 -7.56 1.71 -7.97
CA ASP A 165 -6.62 2.75 -8.41
C ASP A 165 -6.73 3.93 -7.44
N GLU A 166 -5.83 4.01 -6.44
CA GLU A 166 -5.77 5.06 -5.41
C GLU A 166 -7.13 5.36 -4.74
N ALA A 167 -7.82 4.30 -4.34
CA ALA A 167 -9.21 4.37 -3.86
C ALA A 167 -9.44 5.22 -2.59
N THR A 168 -8.38 5.68 -1.91
CA THR A 168 -8.44 6.45 -0.66
C THR A 168 -7.81 7.84 -0.74
N SER A 169 -7.09 8.16 -1.82
CA SER A 169 -6.28 9.39 -1.93
C SER A 169 -7.06 10.71 -1.83
N ALA A 170 -8.37 10.68 -2.05
CA ALA A 170 -9.25 11.86 -1.99
C ALA A 170 -10.07 11.94 -0.68
N LEU A 171 -9.75 11.13 0.32
CA LEU A 171 -10.52 10.99 1.57
C LEU A 171 -9.71 11.48 2.78
N ASP A 172 -10.43 11.92 3.80
CA ASP A 172 -9.81 12.21 5.10
C ASP A 172 -9.36 10.92 5.82
N PRO A 173 -8.43 10.99 6.79
CA PRO A 173 -7.86 9.81 7.45
C PRO A 173 -8.89 8.88 8.10
N ALA A 174 -9.92 9.43 8.76
CA ALA A 174 -10.95 8.62 9.43
C ALA A 174 -11.82 7.88 8.41
N THR A 175 -12.17 8.55 7.31
CA THR A 175 -12.92 7.96 6.19
C THR A 175 -12.08 6.90 5.48
N THR A 176 -10.79 7.16 5.24
CA THR A 176 -9.84 6.18 4.70
C THR A 176 -9.85 4.89 5.51
N GLN A 177 -9.70 4.98 6.84
CA GLN A 177 -9.74 3.80 7.71
C GLN A 177 -11.03 3.01 7.58
N SER A 178 -12.18 3.71 7.50
CA SER A 178 -13.49 3.10 7.32
C SER A 178 -13.61 2.35 5.98
N ILE A 179 -13.09 2.92 4.90
CA ILE A 179 -13.07 2.28 3.56
C ILE A 179 -12.13 1.06 3.54
N LEU A 180 -10.95 1.15 4.15
CA LEU A 180 -10.02 0.02 4.25
C LEU A 180 -10.62 -1.15 5.03
N SER A 181 -11.28 -0.89 6.16
CA SER A 181 -11.99 -1.91 6.94
C SER A 181 -13.13 -2.55 6.14
N LEU A 182 -13.84 -1.77 5.33
CA LEU A 182 -14.86 -2.29 4.42
C LEU A 182 -14.25 -3.21 3.36
N LEU A 183 -13.15 -2.81 2.71
CA LEU A 183 -12.44 -3.62 1.70
C LEU A 183 -11.93 -4.94 2.31
N GLN A 184 -11.39 -4.90 3.53
CA GLN A 184 -10.96 -6.10 4.25
C GLN A 184 -12.15 -7.03 4.53
N THR A 185 -13.27 -6.51 5.03
CA THR A 185 -14.50 -7.29 5.26
C THR A 185 -15.01 -7.93 3.96
N ILE A 186 -14.96 -7.20 2.84
CA ILE A 186 -15.36 -7.71 1.53
C ILE A 186 -14.41 -8.81 1.06
N ASN A 187 -13.09 -8.63 1.20
CA ASN A 187 -12.10 -9.64 0.85
C ASN A 187 -12.34 -10.94 1.63
N GLU A 188 -12.52 -10.85 2.95
CA GLU A 188 -12.74 -12.01 3.83
C GLU A 188 -14.06 -12.72 3.53
N LYS A 189 -15.17 -11.97 3.43
CA LYS A 189 -16.52 -12.55 3.23
C LYS A 189 -16.70 -13.18 1.84
N LEU A 190 -16.13 -12.56 0.81
CA LEU A 190 -16.33 -12.95 -0.58
C LEU A 190 -15.14 -13.75 -1.15
N ASN A 191 -14.07 -13.94 -0.39
CA ASN A 191 -12.80 -14.50 -0.88
C ASN A 191 -12.30 -13.81 -2.17
N LEU A 192 -12.51 -12.48 -2.22
CA LEU A 192 -12.26 -11.64 -3.38
C LEU A 192 -10.76 -11.32 -3.49
N THR A 193 -10.17 -11.47 -4.66
CA THR A 193 -8.79 -11.01 -4.89
C THR A 193 -8.79 -9.52 -5.11
N ILE A 194 -8.02 -8.77 -4.32
CA ILE A 194 -7.94 -7.30 -4.44
C ILE A 194 -6.52 -6.92 -4.86
N LEU A 195 -6.39 -6.17 -5.95
CA LEU A 195 -5.16 -5.47 -6.33
C LEU A 195 -5.38 -3.99 -6.10
N LEU A 196 -4.65 -3.41 -5.17
CA LEU A 196 -4.71 -1.99 -4.90
C LEU A 196 -3.40 -1.28 -5.24
N ILE A 197 -3.54 -0.08 -5.75
CA ILE A 197 -2.45 0.86 -5.95
C ILE A 197 -2.57 1.97 -4.95
N THR A 198 -1.45 2.31 -4.33
CA THR A 198 -1.36 3.45 -3.42
C THR A 198 0.07 3.99 -3.39
N HIS A 199 0.23 5.21 -2.91
CA HIS A 199 1.51 5.77 -2.48
C HIS A 199 1.57 5.86 -0.94
N GLU A 200 0.50 5.46 -0.25
CA GLU A 200 0.36 5.49 1.21
C GLU A 200 0.75 4.14 1.81
N MET A 201 1.86 4.10 2.54
CA MET A 201 2.33 2.87 3.19
C MET A 201 1.39 2.37 4.28
N ASP A 202 0.68 3.27 4.97
CA ASP A 202 -0.29 2.92 6.00
C ASP A 202 -1.45 2.08 5.45
N VAL A 203 -1.85 2.34 4.20
CA VAL A 203 -2.83 1.51 3.49
C VAL A 203 -2.29 0.08 3.32
N VAL A 204 -1.02 -0.05 2.89
CA VAL A 204 -0.38 -1.35 2.68
C VAL A 204 -0.26 -2.13 4.00
N LYS A 205 0.27 -1.50 5.05
CA LYS A 205 0.41 -2.11 6.39
C LYS A 205 -0.91 -2.66 6.89
N ARG A 206 -2.00 -1.92 6.65
CA ARG A 206 -3.30 -2.19 7.27
C ARG A 206 -4.05 -3.35 6.64
N ILE A 207 -4.06 -3.46 5.30
CA ILE A 207 -4.94 -4.44 4.64
C ILE A 207 -4.24 -5.39 3.67
N CYS A 208 -2.99 -5.11 3.24
CA CYS A 208 -2.32 -5.96 2.28
C CYS A 208 -1.68 -7.19 2.94
N HIS A 209 -1.75 -8.32 2.25
CA HIS A 209 -1.04 -9.54 2.60
C HIS A 209 0.36 -9.53 1.99
N ASP A 210 0.43 -9.12 0.73
CA ASP A 210 1.66 -9.03 -0.06
C ASP A 210 1.74 -7.65 -0.71
N VAL A 211 2.96 -7.21 -1.04
CA VAL A 211 3.22 -5.93 -1.68
C VAL A 211 4.28 -6.04 -2.76
N ALA A 212 4.15 -5.23 -3.79
CA ALA A 212 5.17 -5.00 -4.81
C ALA A 212 5.56 -3.52 -4.82
N ILE A 213 6.85 -3.25 -4.92
CA ILE A 213 7.43 -1.91 -5.01
C ILE A 213 7.85 -1.69 -6.46
N ILE A 214 7.31 -0.63 -7.08
CA ILE A 214 7.64 -0.22 -8.44
C ILE A 214 8.42 1.10 -8.39
N GLY A 215 9.56 1.12 -9.08
CA GLY A 215 10.36 2.31 -9.30
C GLY A 215 10.74 2.41 -10.78
N ASP A 216 10.59 3.58 -11.38
CA ASP A 216 10.94 3.89 -12.78
C ASP A 216 10.43 2.85 -13.81
N GLY A 217 9.21 2.35 -13.57
CA GLY A 217 8.56 1.37 -14.45
C GLY A 217 9.02 -0.07 -14.25
N GLU A 218 9.86 -0.37 -13.28
CA GLU A 218 10.38 -1.70 -12.98
C GLU A 218 9.89 -2.23 -11.64
N LEU A 219 9.76 -3.55 -11.51
CA LEU A 219 9.49 -4.21 -10.24
C LEU A 219 10.80 -4.30 -9.44
N VAL A 220 10.91 -3.51 -8.39
CA VAL A 220 12.12 -3.41 -7.56
C VAL A 220 12.16 -4.51 -6.51
N GLU A 221 11.04 -4.74 -5.82
CA GLU A 221 10.95 -5.73 -4.76
C GLU A 221 9.49 -6.18 -4.59
N SER A 222 9.26 -7.44 -4.19
CA SER A 222 7.92 -7.93 -3.85
C SER A 222 7.98 -9.08 -2.86
N GLY A 223 6.94 -9.21 -2.03
CA GLY A 223 6.82 -10.27 -1.03
C GLY A 223 5.72 -10.00 -0.02
N PRO A 224 5.62 -10.87 1.02
CA PRO A 224 4.75 -10.63 2.17
C PRO A 224 5.06 -9.28 2.83
N VAL A 225 4.01 -8.56 3.21
CA VAL A 225 4.14 -7.21 3.80
C VAL A 225 5.08 -7.24 5.01
N GLY A 226 4.93 -8.22 5.92
CA GLY A 226 5.78 -8.35 7.09
C GLY A 226 7.27 -8.49 6.75
N ASP A 227 7.60 -9.27 5.71
CA ASP A 227 9.00 -9.51 5.29
C ASP A 227 9.62 -8.25 4.68
N ILE A 228 8.86 -7.54 3.84
CA ILE A 228 9.31 -6.28 3.21
C ILE A 228 9.56 -5.20 4.26
N PHE A 229 8.72 -5.11 5.31
CA PHE A 229 8.88 -4.13 6.37
C PHE A 229 10.00 -4.50 7.35
N ALA A 230 10.15 -5.80 7.67
CA ALA A 230 11.19 -6.26 8.59
C ALA A 230 12.58 -6.29 7.94
N HIS A 231 12.67 -6.66 6.67
CA HIS A 231 13.92 -6.94 5.97
C HIS A 231 13.94 -6.36 4.55
N PRO A 232 13.77 -5.03 4.38
CA PRO A 232 13.82 -4.40 3.06
C PRO A 232 15.19 -4.59 2.41
N LYS A 233 15.21 -5.11 1.18
CA LYS A 233 16.46 -5.37 0.44
C LYS A 233 16.89 -4.19 -0.41
N SER A 234 15.93 -3.54 -1.06
CA SER A 234 16.20 -2.42 -1.96
C SER A 234 16.25 -1.08 -1.19
N ASP A 235 17.05 -0.14 -1.69
CA ASP A 235 17.12 1.20 -1.10
C ASP A 235 15.79 1.94 -1.24
N LEU A 236 15.04 1.68 -2.30
CA LEU A 236 13.70 2.24 -2.50
C LEU A 236 12.72 1.73 -1.43
N ALA A 237 12.75 0.42 -1.09
CA ALA A 237 11.95 -0.14 -0.01
C ALA A 237 12.31 0.50 1.34
N LYS A 238 13.61 0.60 1.65
CA LYS A 238 14.09 1.27 2.87
C LYS A 238 13.60 2.71 2.96
N GLN A 239 13.68 3.45 1.85
CA GLN A 239 13.19 4.84 1.79
C GLN A 239 11.69 4.93 2.06
N PHE A 240 10.87 4.07 1.44
CA PHE A 240 9.43 4.05 1.68
C PHE A 240 9.09 3.69 3.12
N ILE A 241 9.74 2.70 3.72
CA ILE A 241 9.51 2.31 5.11
C ILE A 241 9.92 3.43 6.06
N ARG A 242 11.10 4.02 5.85
CA ARG A 242 11.57 5.16 6.67
C ARG A 242 10.63 6.37 6.61
N SER A 243 9.98 6.60 5.48
CA SER A 243 9.02 7.71 5.34
C SER A 243 7.71 7.51 6.12
N THR A 244 7.43 6.29 6.59
CA THR A 244 6.24 6.00 7.41
C THR A 244 6.47 6.16 8.91
N LEU A 245 7.73 6.16 9.31
CA LEU A 245 8.13 6.32 10.69
C LEU A 245 8.63 7.77 10.86
N ASP A 246 7.87 8.58 11.59
CA ASP A 246 8.16 10.01 11.75
C ASP A 246 9.29 10.20 12.81
N LEU A 247 10.54 9.95 12.38
CA LEU A 247 11.73 10.15 13.18
C LEU A 247 12.63 11.23 12.57
N SER A 248 12.15 12.45 12.59
CA SER A 248 12.99 13.59 12.30
C SER A 248 13.88 13.94 13.53
N VAL A 249 15.15 14.26 13.28
CA VAL A 249 16.01 14.81 14.33
C VAL A 249 15.39 16.12 14.81
N PRO A 250 15.13 16.30 16.12
CA PRO A 250 14.58 17.54 16.64
C PRO A 250 15.43 18.74 16.21
N TYR A 251 14.78 19.88 15.97
CA TYR A 251 15.44 21.07 15.41
C TYR A 251 16.65 21.56 16.22
N ASP A 252 16.55 21.52 17.54
CA ASP A 252 17.62 21.90 18.48
C ASP A 252 18.81 20.94 18.38
N TYR A 253 18.60 19.66 18.17
CA TYR A 253 19.65 18.68 17.93
C TYR A 253 20.27 18.84 16.54
N ALA A 254 19.46 19.07 15.51
CA ALA A 254 19.94 19.26 14.14
C ALA A 254 20.91 20.45 14.01
N GLN A 255 20.73 21.50 14.83
CA GLN A 255 21.64 22.65 14.83
C GLN A 255 23.00 22.37 15.48
N ARG A 256 23.08 21.45 16.44
CA ARG A 256 24.30 21.09 17.17
C ARG A 256 25.00 19.86 16.60
N LEU A 257 24.31 19.09 15.72
CA LEU A 257 24.81 17.85 15.17
C LEU A 257 26.03 18.08 14.29
N LYS A 258 27.13 17.38 14.59
CA LYS A 258 28.38 17.38 13.82
C LYS A 258 28.64 15.96 13.29
N GLU A 259 29.13 15.85 12.08
CA GLU A 259 29.39 14.54 11.43
C GLU A 259 30.52 13.76 12.14
N THR A 260 31.45 14.45 12.77
CA THR A 260 32.65 13.85 13.38
C THR A 260 32.64 13.99 14.89
N TYR A 261 33.16 12.97 15.57
CA TYR A 261 33.38 13.00 17.01
C TYR A 261 34.29 14.17 17.43
N PHE A 262 33.94 14.83 18.51
CA PHE A 262 34.78 15.84 19.20
C PHE A 262 34.73 15.59 20.71
N ASP A 263 35.73 16.10 21.43
CA ASP A 263 35.84 15.84 22.86
C ASP A 263 34.66 16.41 23.65
N GLY A 264 34.05 15.56 24.51
CA GLY A 264 32.83 15.88 25.24
C GLY A 264 31.52 15.66 24.46
N SER A 265 31.57 15.13 23.22
CA SER A 265 30.36 14.82 22.43
C SER A 265 29.87 13.40 22.59
N TYR A 266 28.57 13.22 22.39
CA TYR A 266 27.91 11.93 22.44
C TYR A 266 27.25 11.60 21.08
N PRO A 267 27.21 10.32 20.65
CA PRO A 267 26.59 9.97 19.40
C PRO A 267 25.06 10.05 19.50
N LEU A 268 24.47 10.68 18.49
CA LEU A 268 23.07 10.57 18.16
C LEU A 268 22.89 9.37 17.25
N VAL A 269 22.13 8.37 17.71
CA VAL A 269 21.95 7.11 17.01
C VAL A 269 20.50 6.89 16.59
N ARG A 270 20.32 6.27 15.44
CA ARG A 270 19.07 5.67 15.00
C ARG A 270 19.17 4.17 15.19
N LEU A 271 18.23 3.60 15.93
CA LEU A 271 18.13 2.17 16.19
C LEU A 271 16.89 1.61 15.48
N GLU A 272 17.09 0.59 14.65
CA GLU A 272 16.00 -0.09 13.93
C GLU A 272 15.81 -1.48 14.56
N PHE A 273 14.60 -1.72 15.08
CA PHE A 273 14.18 -2.97 15.71
C PHE A 273 13.20 -3.71 14.80
N THR A 274 13.32 -5.02 14.67
CA THR A 274 12.43 -5.84 13.86
C THR A 274 12.08 -7.16 14.54
N GLY A 275 10.81 -7.57 14.43
CA GLY A 275 10.34 -8.84 15.00
C GLY A 275 10.53 -8.93 16.51
N ALA A 276 11.18 -9.99 16.95
CA ALA A 276 11.39 -10.27 18.40
C ALA A 276 12.22 -9.20 19.12
N THR A 277 13.12 -8.51 18.42
CA THR A 277 14.00 -7.49 19.04
C THR A 277 13.21 -6.26 19.55
N VAL A 278 12.00 -6.04 19.06
CA VAL A 278 11.12 -4.95 19.53
C VAL A 278 10.62 -5.21 20.96
N ASP A 279 10.41 -6.46 21.32
CA ASP A 279 9.90 -6.86 22.65
C ASP A 279 11.02 -7.07 23.68
N ASP A 280 12.28 -7.17 23.23
CA ASP A 280 13.42 -7.36 24.12
C ASP A 280 13.82 -6.04 24.80
N PRO A 281 14.11 -6.07 26.12
CA PRO A 281 14.48 -4.86 26.86
C PRO A 281 15.93 -4.43 26.61
N LEU A 282 16.38 -4.42 25.34
CA LEU A 282 17.78 -4.20 24.95
C LEU A 282 18.31 -2.84 25.39
N ILE A 283 17.49 -1.78 25.30
CA ILE A 283 17.89 -0.44 25.73
C ILE A 283 18.26 -0.40 27.22
N SER A 284 17.43 -0.99 28.08
CA SER A 284 17.71 -1.07 29.51
C SER A 284 18.84 -2.04 29.87
N GLN A 285 19.07 -3.06 29.02
CA GLN A 285 20.19 -3.99 29.19
C GLN A 285 21.51 -3.32 28.91
N ILE A 286 21.67 -2.61 27.77
CA ILE A 286 22.92 -1.93 27.43
C ILE A 286 23.25 -0.80 28.42
N SER A 287 22.24 -0.06 28.88
CA SER A 287 22.46 0.98 29.91
C SER A 287 23.10 0.39 31.17
N ARG A 288 22.61 -0.77 31.66
CA ARG A 288 23.16 -1.44 32.83
C ARG A 288 24.51 -2.14 32.61
N LEU A 289 24.67 -2.78 31.42
CA LEU A 289 25.87 -3.57 31.12
C LEU A 289 27.11 -2.72 30.89
N PHE A 290 26.92 -1.54 30.29
CA PHE A 290 28.03 -0.68 29.89
C PHE A 290 28.13 0.60 30.73
N ASP A 291 27.25 0.78 31.74
CA ASP A 291 27.19 1.94 32.62
C ASP A 291 27.11 3.26 31.80
N ILE A 292 26.10 3.27 30.89
CA ILE A 292 25.84 4.41 30.01
C ILE A 292 24.41 4.92 30.22
N ASP A 293 24.21 6.20 29.95
CA ASP A 293 22.91 6.85 29.96
C ASP A 293 22.37 6.95 28.52
N ILE A 294 21.05 6.77 28.35
CA ILE A 294 20.41 6.85 27.05
C ILE A 294 19.24 7.81 27.11
N SER A 295 19.35 8.91 26.37
CA SER A 295 18.28 9.90 26.21
C SER A 295 17.46 9.57 24.94
N ILE A 296 16.22 9.12 25.10
CA ILE A 296 15.31 8.84 23.98
C ILE A 296 14.69 10.14 23.51
N LEU A 297 14.95 10.54 22.28
CA LEU A 297 14.42 11.77 21.68
C LEU A 297 13.11 11.53 20.94
N SER A 298 13.00 10.40 20.26
CA SER A 298 11.79 9.99 19.57
C SER A 298 11.76 8.47 19.43
N SER A 299 10.56 7.87 19.43
CA SER A 299 10.39 6.45 19.18
C SER A 299 9.04 6.22 18.50
N ASP A 300 9.03 5.30 17.55
CA ASP A 300 7.82 4.83 16.89
C ASP A 300 7.87 3.31 16.74
N ILE A 301 6.79 2.63 17.12
CA ILE A 301 6.63 1.19 17.00
C ILE A 301 5.34 0.91 16.25
N ASP A 302 5.44 0.16 15.16
CA ASP A 302 4.32 -0.12 14.28
C ASP A 302 4.24 -1.62 13.93
N TYR A 303 3.16 -2.00 13.22
CA TYR A 303 2.89 -3.37 12.80
C TYR A 303 2.60 -3.41 11.30
N ALA A 304 3.22 -4.37 10.61
CA ALA A 304 2.92 -4.64 9.22
C ALA A 304 2.91 -6.14 8.97
N GLY A 305 1.82 -6.66 8.39
CA GLY A 305 1.70 -8.10 8.10
C GLY A 305 1.87 -9.01 9.34
N GLY A 306 1.53 -8.52 10.54
CA GLY A 306 1.70 -9.25 11.80
C GLY A 306 3.11 -9.21 12.40
N VAL A 307 4.06 -8.52 11.76
CA VAL A 307 5.43 -8.32 12.26
C VAL A 307 5.54 -6.93 12.90
N LYS A 308 6.12 -6.88 14.10
CA LYS A 308 6.48 -5.62 14.76
C LYS A 308 7.77 -5.06 14.16
N PHE A 309 7.84 -3.77 14.00
CA PHE A 309 9.07 -3.03 13.70
C PHE A 309 9.04 -1.69 14.40
N GLY A 310 10.20 -1.16 14.71
CA GLY A 310 10.29 0.10 15.43
C GLY A 310 11.57 0.85 15.12
N LEU A 311 11.48 2.15 15.19
CA LEU A 311 12.63 3.05 15.15
C LEU A 311 12.71 3.79 16.47
N LEU A 312 13.95 4.03 16.92
CA LEU A 312 14.25 4.83 18.08
C LEU A 312 15.40 5.77 17.74
N LEU A 313 15.22 7.04 18.03
CA LEU A 313 16.26 8.06 17.97
C LEU A 313 16.70 8.35 19.39
N ALA A 314 17.98 8.14 19.67
CA ALA A 314 18.54 8.34 21.02
C ALA A 314 19.94 8.92 20.98
N GLU A 315 20.27 9.68 22.02
CA GLU A 315 21.62 10.07 22.38
C GLU A 315 22.16 9.07 23.40
N ILE A 316 23.36 8.55 23.16
CA ILE A 316 24.03 7.61 24.08
C ILE A 316 25.19 8.29 24.76
N MET A 317 25.05 8.51 26.06
CA MET A 317 26.01 9.26 26.88
C MET A 317 26.85 8.31 27.73
N GLY A 318 28.17 8.51 27.74
CA GLY A 318 29.10 7.70 28.52
C GLY A 318 30.53 7.76 27.99
N PRO A 319 31.45 6.99 28.60
CA PRO A 319 32.83 6.87 28.10
C PRO A 319 32.81 6.31 26.65
N LYS A 320 33.60 6.90 25.76
CA LYS A 320 33.63 6.57 24.32
C LYS A 320 33.68 5.06 24.06
N LYS A 321 34.55 4.34 24.75
CA LYS A 321 34.69 2.90 24.58
C LYS A 321 33.43 2.13 25.02
N ALA A 322 32.79 2.53 26.12
CA ALA A 322 31.54 1.90 26.58
C ALA A 322 30.41 2.10 25.60
N VAL A 323 30.32 3.28 24.99
CA VAL A 323 29.32 3.56 23.93
C VAL A 323 29.58 2.74 22.68
N GLU A 324 30.83 2.61 22.21
CA GLU A 324 31.24 1.79 21.10
C GLU A 324 30.89 0.29 21.34
N ASP A 325 31.20 -0.21 22.55
CA ASP A 325 30.88 -1.60 22.97
C ASP A 325 29.35 -1.84 23.03
N ALA A 326 28.59 -0.86 23.50
CA ALA A 326 27.12 -0.92 23.53
C ALA A 326 26.50 -0.96 22.11
N ILE A 327 26.99 -0.14 21.19
CA ILE A 327 26.58 -0.15 19.79
C ILE A 327 26.91 -1.50 19.15
N HIS A 328 28.10 -2.02 19.41
CA HIS A 328 28.48 -3.35 18.92
C HIS A 328 27.56 -4.46 19.48
N TYR A 329 27.22 -4.41 20.74
CA TYR A 329 26.29 -5.33 21.39
C TYR A 329 24.90 -5.29 20.73
N LEU A 330 24.34 -4.09 20.46
CA LEU A 330 23.06 -3.92 19.75
C LEU A 330 23.09 -4.58 18.36
N ASN A 331 24.16 -4.34 17.61
CA ASN A 331 24.31 -4.95 16.27
C ASN A 331 24.42 -6.47 16.32
N GLN A 332 25.09 -7.04 17.34
CA GLN A 332 25.12 -8.51 17.57
C GLN A 332 23.74 -9.10 17.90
N HIS A 333 22.86 -8.29 18.50
CA HIS A 333 21.47 -8.66 18.82
C HIS A 333 20.48 -8.25 17.73
N HIS A 334 20.97 -8.08 16.49
CA HIS A 334 20.14 -7.78 15.31
C HIS A 334 19.38 -6.46 15.37
N VAL A 335 19.83 -5.48 16.17
CA VAL A 335 19.37 -4.10 16.11
C VAL A 335 20.30 -3.34 15.16
N ASN A 336 19.76 -2.86 14.04
CA ASN A 336 20.54 -2.06 13.09
C ASN A 336 20.76 -0.66 13.69
N THR A 337 22.04 -0.30 13.88
CA THR A 337 22.42 0.96 14.53
C THR A 337 23.15 1.87 13.54
N GLU A 338 22.58 3.05 13.30
CA GLU A 338 23.16 4.11 12.47
C GLU A 338 23.53 5.30 13.35
N VAL A 339 24.82 5.70 13.35
CA VAL A 339 25.26 6.92 14.00
C VAL A 339 25.03 8.09 13.05
N LEU A 340 24.11 8.99 13.40
CA LEU A 340 23.75 10.16 12.58
C LEU A 340 24.75 11.31 12.72
N GLY A 341 25.46 11.37 13.83
CA GLY A 341 26.46 12.38 14.18
C GLY A 341 26.67 12.45 15.69
N TYR A 342 27.27 13.53 16.13
CA TYR A 342 27.64 13.75 17.52
C TYR A 342 27.13 15.10 18.00
N VAL A 343 26.66 15.15 19.25
CA VAL A 343 26.13 16.36 19.91
C VAL A 343 26.83 16.57 21.26
N ASP A 344 26.87 17.82 21.73
CA ASP A 344 27.37 18.23 23.03
C ASP A 344 26.23 18.37 24.05
#